data_3ee319d80d7371049cc2c19f5c374a68
#
_entry.id   3ee319d80d7371049cc2c19f5c374a68
#
_cell.length_a   1.000
_cell.length_b   1.000
_cell.length_c   1.000
_cell.angle_alpha   90.00
_cell.angle_beta   90.00
_cell.angle_gamma   90.00
#
_symmetry.space_group_name_H-M   'P 1'
#
loop_
_entity.id
_entity.type
_entity.pdbx_description
1 polymer ?
#
loop_
_entity_poly.entity_id
_entity_poly.type
_entity_poly.pdbx_seq_one_letter_code
_entity_poly.pdbx_strand_id
1 'polypeptide(L)'
;MIEHIPELVDAGVDSFKIEGRAKSEYYTAIVTYAYRNAIDEYLKNPTDDFKPSQWILDEMEKMSHREYTTGFNFGPIENGQVTDTGGYIRNWDVCALFKDYSNGRLIVSQRNRFFEGDELEVVEPGKKPYKLVVEDLYNLDDDEKVDVANKATDTYSFKCDKPVSSDAIFRRQRTE
;
A
#
# COMPACT_ATOMS: atom_id res chain seq x y z
N MET A 1 15.44 -5.96 -4.74
CA MET A 1 16.27 -4.79 -5.15
C MET A 1 16.15 -3.59 -4.20
N ILE A 2 15.05 -3.42 -3.44
CA ILE A 2 14.85 -2.28 -2.53
C ILE A 2 15.92 -2.19 -1.42
N GLU A 3 16.53 -3.30 -1.04
CA GLU A 3 17.62 -3.37 -0.05
C GLU A 3 19.01 -3.08 -0.65
N HIS A 4 19.08 -2.87 -1.97
CA HIS A 4 20.31 -2.66 -2.74
C HIS A 4 20.38 -1.26 -3.36
N ILE A 5 19.77 -0.27 -2.70
CA ILE A 5 19.84 1.13 -3.16
C ILE A 5 21.26 1.66 -3.19
N PRO A 6 22.14 1.40 -2.17
CA PRO A 6 23.53 1.83 -2.25
C PRO A 6 24.25 1.33 -3.51
N GLU A 7 24.17 0.04 -3.78
CA GLU A 7 24.85 -0.57 -4.93
C GLU A 7 24.31 -0.03 -6.27
N LEU A 8 23.01 0.29 -6.34
CA LEU A 8 22.43 0.89 -7.54
C LEU A 8 22.90 2.33 -7.76
N VAL A 9 23.04 3.10 -6.68
CA VAL A 9 23.57 4.46 -6.73
C VAL A 9 25.04 4.45 -7.12
N ASP A 10 25.86 3.58 -6.54
CA ASP A 10 27.29 3.44 -6.84
C ASP A 10 27.53 2.97 -8.27
N ALA A 11 26.62 2.16 -8.81
CA ALA A 11 26.62 1.77 -10.22
C ALA A 11 26.21 2.89 -11.18
N GLY A 12 25.86 4.09 -10.67
CA GLY A 12 25.46 5.25 -11.48
C GLY A 12 24.07 5.15 -12.08
N VAL A 13 23.13 4.46 -11.39
CA VAL A 13 21.74 4.37 -11.84
C VAL A 13 20.99 5.66 -11.49
N ASP A 14 20.64 6.44 -12.51
CA ASP A 14 19.92 7.72 -12.34
C ASP A 14 18.40 7.56 -12.18
N SER A 15 17.83 6.45 -12.64
CA SER A 15 16.38 6.25 -12.67
C SER A 15 15.99 4.78 -12.53
N PHE A 16 14.99 4.50 -11.68
CA PHE A 16 14.43 3.17 -11.49
C PHE A 16 13.14 3.02 -12.29
N LYS A 17 13.10 2.02 -13.19
CA LYS A 17 11.86 1.66 -13.86
C LYS A 17 11.12 0.59 -13.07
N ILE A 18 9.92 0.91 -12.62
CA ILE A 18 8.99 -0.02 -11.97
C ILE A 18 8.04 -0.57 -13.03
N GLU A 19 8.00 -1.90 -13.20
CA GLU A 19 7.08 -2.53 -14.14
C GLU A 19 5.77 -2.90 -13.43
N GLY A 20 4.70 -2.22 -13.83
CA GLY A 20 3.37 -2.39 -13.26
C GLY A 20 2.25 -2.58 -14.29
N ARG A 21 2.57 -2.69 -15.61
CA ARG A 21 1.58 -2.72 -16.69
C ARG A 21 0.49 -3.80 -16.53
N ALA A 22 0.86 -4.97 -16.04
CA ALA A 22 -0.06 -6.10 -15.82
C ALA A 22 -0.53 -6.19 -14.36
N LYS A 23 -0.28 -5.17 -13.55
CA LYS A 23 -0.61 -5.10 -12.13
C LYS A 23 -1.73 -4.11 -11.86
N SER A 24 -2.28 -4.13 -10.65
CA SER A 24 -3.27 -3.14 -10.20
C SER A 24 -2.60 -1.78 -9.95
N GLU A 25 -3.42 -0.72 -9.98
CA GLU A 25 -3.00 0.63 -9.56
C GLU A 25 -2.43 0.63 -8.14
N TYR A 26 -3.04 -0.15 -7.24
CA TYR A 26 -2.56 -0.33 -5.87
C TYR A 26 -1.13 -0.90 -5.82
N TYR A 27 -0.82 -1.91 -6.63
CA TYR A 27 0.53 -2.45 -6.72
C TYR A 27 1.52 -1.35 -7.09
N THR A 28 1.23 -0.60 -8.16
CA THR A 28 2.11 0.47 -8.64
C THR A 28 2.28 1.57 -7.59
N ALA A 29 1.20 1.96 -6.91
CA ALA A 29 1.23 2.94 -5.83
C ALA A 29 2.14 2.49 -4.68
N ILE A 30 1.97 1.27 -4.17
CA ILE A 30 2.72 0.78 -3.02
C ILE A 30 4.20 0.52 -3.36
N VAL A 31 4.52 -0.04 -4.52
CA VAL A 31 5.92 -0.21 -4.93
C VAL A 31 6.62 1.14 -5.05
N THR A 32 5.98 2.11 -5.71
CA THR A 32 6.54 3.46 -5.86
C THR A 32 6.72 4.14 -4.50
N TYR A 33 5.72 4.02 -3.64
CA TYR A 33 5.74 4.54 -2.28
C TYR A 33 6.89 3.93 -1.45
N ALA A 34 7.07 2.61 -1.47
CA ALA A 34 8.14 1.93 -0.74
C ALA A 34 9.53 2.35 -1.25
N TYR A 35 9.75 2.32 -2.56
CA TYR A 35 11.03 2.74 -3.14
C TYR A 35 11.32 4.22 -2.90
N ARG A 36 10.32 5.10 -2.99
CA ARG A 36 10.51 6.53 -2.69
C ARG A 36 10.96 6.76 -1.25
N ASN A 37 10.31 6.11 -0.29
CA ASN A 37 10.68 6.23 1.12
C ASN A 37 12.08 5.63 1.38
N ALA A 38 12.42 4.48 0.79
CA ALA A 38 13.74 3.88 0.95
C ALA A 38 14.86 4.77 0.37
N ILE A 39 14.64 5.36 -0.81
CA ILE A 39 15.59 6.31 -1.40
C ILE A 39 15.74 7.56 -0.53
N ASP A 40 14.63 8.10 -0.02
CA ASP A 40 14.67 9.28 0.86
C ASP A 40 15.36 9.01 2.19
N GLU A 41 15.22 7.79 2.76
CA GLU A 41 15.99 7.38 3.94
C GLU A 41 17.48 7.28 3.61
N TYR A 42 17.86 6.63 2.51
CA TYR A 42 19.24 6.51 2.08
C TYR A 42 19.90 7.88 1.86
N LEU A 43 19.22 8.78 1.13
CA LEU A 43 19.76 10.11 0.83
C LEU A 43 19.97 10.99 2.07
N LYS A 44 19.24 10.74 3.17
CA LYS A 44 19.45 11.44 4.44
C LYS A 44 20.72 11.00 5.18
N ASN A 45 21.11 9.74 5.03
CA ASN A 45 22.28 9.16 5.65
C ASN A 45 22.88 8.06 4.77
N PRO A 46 23.56 8.43 3.66
CA PRO A 46 24.11 7.46 2.72
C PRO A 46 25.30 6.72 3.35
N THR A 47 25.15 5.39 3.47
CA THR A 47 26.20 4.47 3.91
C THR A 47 26.16 3.20 3.08
N ASP A 48 27.29 2.52 2.94
CA ASP A 48 27.38 1.27 2.13
C ASP A 48 26.61 0.13 2.75
N ASP A 49 26.40 0.15 4.07
CA ASP A 49 25.65 -0.84 4.84
C ASP A 49 24.20 -0.45 5.08
N PHE A 50 23.70 0.59 4.38
CA PHE A 50 22.32 1.03 4.49
C PHE A 50 21.32 -0.11 4.27
N LYS A 51 20.31 -0.14 5.13
CA LYS A 51 19.11 -0.98 4.98
C LYS A 51 17.87 -0.12 5.18
N PRO A 52 16.86 -0.26 4.34
CA PRO A 52 15.58 0.44 4.56
C PRO A 52 14.97 0.05 5.90
N SER A 53 14.27 0.98 6.52
CA SER A 53 13.47 0.69 7.72
C SER A 53 12.52 -0.49 7.50
N GLN A 54 12.35 -1.35 8.51
CA GLN A 54 11.52 -2.55 8.40
C GLN A 54 10.10 -2.26 7.89
N TRP A 55 9.49 -1.17 8.33
CA TRP A 55 8.13 -0.81 7.87
C TRP A 55 8.05 -0.59 6.35
N ILE A 56 9.13 -0.15 5.69
CA ILE A 56 9.20 0.00 4.22
C ILE A 56 9.26 -1.37 3.55
N LEU A 57 10.04 -2.30 4.12
CA LEU A 57 10.09 -3.67 3.65
C LEU A 57 8.73 -4.37 3.82
N ASP A 58 8.08 -4.16 4.96
CA ASP A 58 6.74 -4.68 5.23
C ASP A 58 5.70 -4.20 4.18
N GLU A 59 5.85 -2.99 3.63
CA GLU A 59 4.98 -2.49 2.57
C GLU A 59 5.05 -3.34 1.30
N MET A 60 6.22 -3.87 0.98
CA MET A 60 6.39 -4.75 -0.18
C MET A 60 5.59 -6.05 -0.05
N GLU A 61 5.29 -6.49 1.18
CA GLU A 61 4.50 -7.69 1.46
C GLU A 61 2.97 -7.43 1.45
N LYS A 62 2.54 -6.15 1.42
CA LYS A 62 1.12 -5.76 1.53
C LYS A 62 0.40 -5.62 0.18
N MET A 63 1.05 -5.93 -0.91
CA MET A 63 0.42 -5.97 -2.24
C MET A 63 0.43 -7.39 -2.80
N SER A 64 -0.29 -7.61 -3.91
CA SER A 64 -0.25 -8.92 -4.59
C SER A 64 1.10 -9.10 -5.31
N HIS A 65 1.92 -9.98 -4.81
CA HIS A 65 3.27 -10.25 -5.34
C HIS A 65 3.56 -11.75 -5.41
N ARG A 66 4.64 -12.11 -6.05
CA ARG A 66 5.31 -13.40 -5.93
C ARG A 66 6.52 -13.22 -5.03
N GLU A 67 7.15 -14.31 -4.60
CA GLU A 67 8.43 -14.23 -3.89
C GLU A 67 9.42 -13.33 -4.63
N TYR A 68 10.04 -12.43 -3.88
CA TYR A 68 10.98 -11.46 -4.44
C TYR A 68 12.33 -12.11 -4.67
N THR A 69 12.95 -11.76 -5.79
CA THR A 69 14.32 -12.13 -6.11
C THR A 69 15.08 -10.92 -6.62
N THR A 70 16.40 -10.98 -6.58
CA THR A 70 17.29 -10.00 -7.22
C THR A 70 17.58 -10.35 -8.68
N GLY A 71 16.91 -11.38 -9.23
CA GLY A 71 17.27 -11.93 -10.53
C GLY A 71 18.70 -12.48 -10.52
N PHE A 72 19.46 -12.18 -11.56
CA PHE A 72 20.85 -12.61 -11.67
C PHE A 72 21.87 -11.55 -11.23
N ASN A 73 21.43 -10.43 -10.63
CA ASN A 73 22.32 -9.31 -10.31
C ASN A 73 23.35 -9.65 -9.22
N PHE A 74 23.03 -10.57 -8.33
CA PHE A 74 23.86 -10.98 -7.20
C PHE A 74 24.21 -12.48 -7.24
N GLY A 75 24.16 -13.11 -8.40
CA GLY A 75 24.47 -14.51 -8.58
C GLY A 75 23.29 -15.35 -9.08
N PRO A 76 23.42 -16.68 -9.09
CA PRO A 76 22.32 -17.57 -9.49
C PRO A 76 21.11 -17.40 -8.57
N ILE A 77 19.90 -17.52 -9.13
CA ILE A 77 18.67 -17.52 -8.34
C ILE A 77 18.61 -18.81 -7.52
N GLU A 78 18.64 -18.68 -6.20
CA GLU A 78 18.60 -19.84 -5.29
C GLU A 78 17.22 -20.48 -5.23
N ASN A 79 16.15 -19.68 -5.30
CA ASN A 79 14.77 -20.14 -5.30
C ASN A 79 14.21 -20.07 -6.73
N GLY A 80 13.91 -21.21 -7.29
CA GLY A 80 13.30 -21.31 -8.62
C GLY A 80 11.88 -20.76 -8.67
N GLN A 81 11.28 -20.77 -9.86
CA GLN A 81 9.90 -20.35 -10.04
C GLN A 81 8.95 -21.32 -9.32
N VAL A 82 8.09 -20.80 -8.43
CA VAL A 82 7.01 -21.59 -7.80
C VAL A 82 5.96 -21.90 -8.86
N THR A 83 5.81 -23.17 -9.21
CA THR A 83 4.92 -23.62 -10.30
C THR A 83 3.60 -24.19 -9.78
N ASP A 84 3.56 -24.65 -8.53
CA ASP A 84 2.47 -25.47 -8.00
C ASP A 84 1.20 -24.67 -7.67
N THR A 85 1.32 -23.38 -7.30
CA THR A 85 0.21 -22.54 -6.83
C THR A 85 0.02 -21.24 -7.63
N GLY A 86 0.78 -21.06 -8.72
CA GLY A 86 0.88 -19.76 -9.39
C GLY A 86 1.63 -18.68 -8.58
N GLY A 87 1.98 -19.00 -7.34
CA GLY A 87 2.94 -18.26 -6.49
C GLY A 87 2.54 -16.84 -6.08
N TYR A 88 1.24 -16.46 -6.17
CA TYR A 88 0.80 -15.15 -5.73
C TYR A 88 0.39 -15.13 -4.26
N ILE A 89 1.01 -14.24 -3.51
CA ILE A 89 0.69 -13.91 -2.11
C ILE A 89 -0.26 -12.72 -2.12
N ARG A 90 -1.40 -12.82 -1.41
CA ARG A 90 -2.44 -11.78 -1.31
C ARG A 90 -3.03 -11.76 0.08
N ASN A 91 -2.41 -11.04 0.98
CA ASN A 91 -2.81 -10.98 2.40
C ASN A 91 -3.51 -9.66 2.77
N TRP A 92 -3.66 -8.73 1.81
CA TRP A 92 -4.25 -7.42 2.04
C TRP A 92 -5.29 -7.08 0.98
N ASP A 93 -6.34 -6.38 1.40
CA ASP A 93 -7.36 -5.82 0.53
C ASP A 93 -7.39 -4.29 0.62
N VAL A 94 -7.47 -3.64 -0.54
CA VAL A 94 -7.82 -2.21 -0.61
C VAL A 94 -9.30 -2.09 -0.35
N CYS A 95 -9.69 -1.46 0.75
CA CYS A 95 -11.08 -1.28 1.14
C CYS A 95 -11.72 -0.07 0.47
N ALA A 96 -10.99 1.05 0.42
CA ALA A 96 -11.50 2.29 -0.12
C ALA A 96 -10.40 3.23 -0.62
N LEU A 97 -10.77 4.21 -1.42
CA LEU A 97 -9.94 5.33 -1.85
C LEU A 97 -10.56 6.64 -1.38
N PHE A 98 -9.72 7.61 -1.06
CA PHE A 98 -10.15 8.95 -0.69
C PHE A 98 -11.00 9.59 -1.79
N LYS A 99 -12.05 10.31 -1.40
CA LYS A 99 -12.82 11.22 -2.27
C LYS A 99 -12.84 12.64 -1.74
N ASP A 100 -13.13 12.82 -0.45
CA ASP A 100 -13.23 14.13 0.17
C ASP A 100 -13.12 14.04 1.69
N TYR A 101 -12.98 15.20 2.34
CA TYR A 101 -13.08 15.34 3.80
C TYR A 101 -13.92 16.58 4.13
N SER A 102 -15.02 16.38 4.84
CA SER A 102 -15.94 17.46 5.17
C SER A 102 -16.59 17.23 6.54
N ASN A 103 -16.70 18.30 7.33
CA ASN A 103 -17.42 18.30 8.60
C ASN A 103 -16.98 17.18 9.60
N GLY A 104 -15.68 16.88 9.67
CA GLY A 104 -15.17 15.83 10.55
C GLY A 104 -15.48 14.42 10.07
N ARG A 105 -15.79 14.27 8.79
CA ARG A 105 -16.05 12.99 8.15
C ARG A 105 -15.14 12.79 6.95
N LEU A 106 -14.61 11.59 6.86
CA LEU A 106 -13.91 11.13 5.69
C LEU A 106 -14.91 10.55 4.69
N ILE A 107 -14.80 10.97 3.44
CA ILE A 107 -15.63 10.51 2.33
C ILE A 107 -14.75 9.66 1.41
N VAL A 108 -15.19 8.43 1.16
CA VAL A 108 -14.39 7.44 0.44
C VAL A 108 -15.21 6.72 -0.63
N SER A 109 -14.55 6.26 -1.68
CA SER A 109 -15.13 5.36 -2.68
C SER A 109 -14.73 3.92 -2.35
N GLN A 110 -15.72 3.05 -2.14
CA GLN A 110 -15.53 1.65 -1.77
C GLN A 110 -14.87 0.84 -2.91
N ARG A 111 -13.98 -0.07 -2.55
CA ARG A 111 -13.33 -1.04 -3.46
C ARG A 111 -13.54 -2.48 -3.03
N ASN A 112 -13.39 -2.77 -1.74
CA ASN A 112 -13.71 -4.05 -1.14
C ASN A 112 -14.53 -3.82 0.13
N ARG A 113 -15.25 -4.85 0.56
CA ARG A 113 -16.12 -4.80 1.73
C ARG A 113 -15.34 -4.47 3.00
N PHE A 114 -15.87 -3.53 3.80
CA PHE A 114 -15.42 -3.23 5.15
C PHE A 114 -16.62 -2.89 6.05
N PHE A 115 -16.41 -2.88 7.36
CA PHE A 115 -17.48 -2.81 8.34
C PHE A 115 -17.28 -1.65 9.31
N GLU A 116 -18.38 -1.23 9.93
CA GLU A 116 -18.35 -0.46 11.16
C GLU A 116 -17.47 -1.17 12.18
N GLY A 117 -16.55 -0.44 12.83
CA GLY A 117 -15.59 -1.00 13.79
C GLY A 117 -14.32 -1.62 13.18
N ASP A 118 -14.22 -1.75 11.86
CA ASP A 118 -12.98 -2.22 11.22
C ASP A 118 -11.83 -1.24 11.49
N GLU A 119 -10.65 -1.77 11.75
CA GLU A 119 -9.40 -1.03 11.77
C GLU A 119 -8.78 -1.06 10.37
N LEU A 120 -8.80 0.09 9.69
CA LEU A 120 -8.17 0.26 8.39
C LEU A 120 -6.78 0.87 8.54
N GLU A 121 -5.83 0.42 7.75
CA GLU A 121 -4.54 1.07 7.60
C GLU A 121 -4.60 2.12 6.49
N VAL A 122 -4.20 3.34 6.83
CA VAL A 122 -4.17 4.49 5.91
C VAL A 122 -2.76 4.65 5.36
N VAL A 123 -2.64 4.67 4.04
CA VAL A 123 -1.40 4.93 3.32
C VAL A 123 -1.50 6.28 2.65
N GLU A 124 -0.60 7.19 3.00
CA GLU A 124 -0.50 8.53 2.43
C GLU A 124 0.92 8.80 1.90
N PRO A 125 1.08 9.54 0.80
CA PRO A 125 2.41 9.92 0.33
C PRO A 125 3.24 10.64 1.41
N GLY A 126 4.51 10.22 1.57
CA GLY A 126 5.45 10.85 2.48
C GLY A 126 5.22 10.61 3.99
N LYS A 127 4.27 9.75 4.36
CA LYS A 127 4.01 9.39 5.76
C LYS A 127 4.10 7.88 5.95
N LYS A 128 4.54 7.46 7.14
CA LYS A 128 4.41 6.06 7.55
C LYS A 128 2.93 5.70 7.69
N PRO A 129 2.49 4.50 7.26
CA PRO A 129 1.11 4.07 7.43
C PRO A 129 0.67 4.07 8.88
N TYR A 130 -0.59 4.38 9.11
CA TYR A 130 -1.21 4.42 10.44
C TYR A 130 -2.62 3.84 10.41
N LYS A 131 -3.16 3.53 11.57
CA LYS A 131 -4.46 2.89 11.74
C LYS A 131 -5.56 3.90 11.99
N LEU A 132 -6.74 3.63 11.44
CA LEU A 132 -7.97 4.39 11.59
C LEU A 132 -9.13 3.42 11.80
N VAL A 133 -9.94 3.64 12.82
CA VAL A 133 -11.15 2.84 13.06
C VAL A 133 -12.32 3.46 12.30
N VAL A 134 -13.10 2.63 11.64
CA VAL A 134 -14.34 3.03 10.96
C VAL A 134 -15.44 3.23 12.01
N GLU A 135 -15.82 4.49 12.24
CA GLU A 135 -16.86 4.84 13.19
C GLU A 135 -17.97 5.67 12.52
N ASP A 136 -19.20 5.36 12.82
CA ASP A 136 -20.38 6.07 12.33
C ASP A 136 -20.47 6.03 10.80
N LEU A 137 -20.50 4.80 10.27
CA LEU A 137 -20.49 4.52 8.81
C LEU A 137 -21.84 4.85 8.16
N TYR A 138 -21.79 5.63 7.07
CA TYR A 138 -22.92 5.98 6.23
C TYR A 138 -22.67 5.63 4.77
N ASN A 139 -23.69 5.11 4.07
CA ASN A 139 -23.74 5.10 2.62
C ASN A 139 -24.37 6.43 2.15
N LEU A 140 -23.59 7.23 1.41
CA LEU A 140 -24.05 8.54 0.93
C LEU A 140 -24.89 8.46 -0.34
N ASP A 141 -24.83 7.38 -1.08
CA ASP A 141 -25.63 7.16 -2.29
C ASP A 141 -27.07 6.74 -1.93
N ASP A 142 -27.25 6.03 -0.81
CA ASP A 142 -28.56 5.62 -0.29
C ASP A 142 -29.06 6.54 0.85
N ASP A 143 -28.26 7.49 1.33
CA ASP A 143 -28.51 8.38 2.47
C ASP A 143 -28.92 7.63 3.76
N GLU A 144 -28.20 6.57 4.09
CA GLU A 144 -28.50 5.74 5.25
C GLU A 144 -27.26 5.35 6.08
N LYS A 145 -27.48 5.16 7.41
CA LYS A 145 -26.49 4.59 8.30
C LYS A 145 -26.44 3.08 8.06
N VAL A 146 -25.22 2.53 7.93
CA VAL A 146 -25.00 1.12 7.65
C VAL A 146 -23.92 0.54 8.53
N ASP A 147 -23.97 -0.79 8.72
CA ASP A 147 -22.91 -1.53 9.44
C ASP A 147 -21.86 -2.09 8.48
N VAL A 148 -22.12 -2.04 7.15
CA VAL A 148 -21.24 -2.62 6.13
C VAL A 148 -21.22 -1.79 4.85
N ALA A 149 -20.02 -1.50 4.37
CA ALA A 149 -19.77 -0.96 3.04
C ALA A 149 -19.52 -2.13 2.06
N ASN A 150 -20.53 -2.54 1.28
CA ASN A 150 -20.48 -3.71 0.42
C ASN A 150 -20.93 -3.47 -1.03
N LYS A 151 -21.37 -2.26 -1.36
CA LYS A 151 -21.72 -1.88 -2.73
C LYS A 151 -20.51 -1.28 -3.42
N ALA A 152 -20.01 -1.98 -4.43
CA ALA A 152 -18.81 -1.58 -5.15
C ALA A 152 -18.95 -0.19 -5.78
N THR A 153 -17.94 0.64 -5.59
CA THR A 153 -17.85 2.03 -6.07
C THR A 153 -18.77 3.06 -5.40
N ASP A 154 -19.73 2.65 -4.57
CA ASP A 154 -20.53 3.57 -3.80
C ASP A 154 -19.64 4.46 -2.89
N THR A 155 -20.21 5.59 -2.55
CA THR A 155 -19.58 6.57 -1.68
C THR A 155 -20.02 6.37 -0.24
N TYR A 156 -19.06 6.18 0.63
CA TYR A 156 -19.30 6.03 2.06
C TYR A 156 -18.63 7.16 2.84
N SER A 157 -19.14 7.45 4.02
CA SER A 157 -18.49 8.36 4.95
C SER A 157 -18.44 7.78 6.36
N PHE A 158 -17.41 8.13 7.11
CA PHE A 158 -17.25 7.77 8.52
C PHE A 158 -16.49 8.87 9.26
N LYS A 159 -16.56 8.89 10.59
CA LYS A 159 -15.89 9.89 11.42
C LYS A 159 -14.38 9.84 11.24
N CYS A 160 -13.77 11.01 11.18
CA CYS A 160 -12.33 11.16 11.17
C CYS A 160 -11.98 12.55 11.72
N ASP A 161 -11.18 12.59 12.78
CA ASP A 161 -10.83 13.86 13.46
C ASP A 161 -9.91 14.75 12.65
N LYS A 162 -9.20 14.19 11.68
CA LYS A 162 -8.20 14.91 10.89
C LYS A 162 -8.33 14.59 9.41
N PRO A 163 -8.14 15.59 8.54
CA PRO A 163 -8.09 15.35 7.10
C PRO A 163 -6.90 14.46 6.75
N VAL A 164 -7.10 13.62 5.74
CA VAL A 164 -6.07 12.82 5.10
C VAL A 164 -5.73 13.37 3.72
N SER A 165 -4.61 12.92 3.13
CA SER A 165 -4.23 13.31 1.77
C SER A 165 -5.28 12.87 0.73
N SER A 166 -5.41 13.65 -0.35
CA SER A 166 -6.26 13.31 -1.51
C SER A 166 -5.87 12.00 -2.19
N ASP A 167 -4.65 11.52 -1.97
CA ASP A 167 -4.14 10.27 -2.54
C ASP A 167 -4.16 9.11 -1.54
N ALA A 168 -4.88 9.27 -0.41
CA ALA A 168 -4.92 8.25 0.62
C ALA A 168 -5.63 6.97 0.16
N ILE A 169 -5.01 5.84 0.49
CA ILE A 169 -5.52 4.50 0.26
C ILE A 169 -5.86 3.88 1.61
N PHE A 170 -7.03 3.27 1.72
CA PHE A 170 -7.49 2.57 2.92
C PHE A 170 -7.48 1.07 2.66
N ARG A 171 -6.76 0.33 3.48
CA ARG A 171 -6.58 -1.11 3.32
C ARG A 171 -6.68 -1.84 4.64
N ARG A 172 -6.88 -3.14 4.58
CA ARG A 172 -6.80 -4.01 5.75
C ARG A 172 -6.19 -5.36 5.40
N GLN A 173 -5.68 -6.05 6.42
CA GLN A 173 -5.29 -7.44 6.29
C GLN A 173 -6.55 -8.30 6.05
N ARG A 174 -6.46 -9.27 5.17
CA ARG A 174 -7.52 -10.27 4.96
C ARG A 174 -7.72 -11.09 6.23
N THR A 175 -8.94 -11.17 6.66
CA THR A 175 -9.39 -12.22 7.57
C THR A 175 -9.82 -13.42 6.72
N GLU A 176 -9.35 -14.62 7.08
CA GLU A 176 -9.74 -15.87 6.43
C GLU A 176 -11.26 -16.10 6.46
#